data_64bad057504a3c82bac95c6213a54625
#
_entry.id   64bad057504a3c82bac95c6213a54625
#
_cell.length_a   1.000
_cell.length_b   1.000
_cell.length_c   1.000
_cell.angle_alpha   90.00
_cell.angle_beta   90.00
_cell.angle_gamma   90.00
#
_symmetry.space_group_name_H-M   'P 1'
#
loop_
_entity.id
_entity.type
_entity.pdbx_description
1 polymer ?
#
loop_
_entity_poly.entity_id
_entity_poly.type
_entity_poly.pdbx_seq_one_letter_code
_entity_poly.pdbx_strand_id
1 'polypeptide(L)' 'MENCLFCQIVSRKIPAEIVFEDDQVLAFRDIHPLAPVHILIIPKKHWASLNDLTNEPEDATIAGRLILTGKKLAKQEGI' A
#
# COMPACT_ATOMS: atom_id res chain seq x y z
N MET A 1 -5.27 3.38 16.01
CA MET A 1 -5.46 3.45 14.55
C MET A 1 -6.72 2.76 14.09
N GLU A 2 -7.66 2.57 14.99
CA GLU A 2 -8.90 1.84 14.69
C GLU A 2 -9.78 2.54 13.66
N ASN A 3 -9.68 3.86 13.57
CA ASN A 3 -10.49 4.63 12.61
C ASN A 3 -9.86 4.69 11.21
N CYS A 4 -8.67 4.12 11.02
CA CYS A 4 -8.00 4.14 9.73
C CYS A 4 -8.40 2.90 8.92
N LEU A 5 -9.07 3.11 7.78
CA LEU A 5 -9.49 2.02 6.91
C LEU A 5 -8.30 1.16 6.48
N PHE A 6 -7.19 1.79 6.10
CA PHE A 6 -6.01 1.05 5.63
C PHE A 6 -5.35 0.26 6.75
N CYS A 7 -5.29 0.83 7.96
CA CYS A 7 -4.80 0.08 9.12
C CYS A 7 -5.67 -1.15 9.42
N GLN A 8 -6.97 -1.06 9.22
CA GLN A 8 -7.88 -2.17 9.41
C GLN A 8 -7.66 -3.26 8.34
N ILE A 9 -7.32 -2.87 7.13
CA ILE A 9 -6.97 -3.83 6.07
C ILE A 9 -5.65 -4.52 6.39
N VAL A 10 -4.64 -3.78 6.84
CA VAL A 10 -3.34 -4.34 7.22
C VAL A 10 -3.50 -5.36 8.35
N SER A 11 -4.36 -5.07 9.33
CA SER A 11 -4.59 -5.96 10.48
C SER A 11 -5.61 -7.07 10.21
N ARG A 12 -6.12 -7.18 8.98
CA ARG A 12 -7.10 -8.20 8.56
C ARG A 12 -8.46 -8.04 9.21
N LYS A 13 -8.79 -6.88 9.78
CA LYS A 13 -10.13 -6.62 10.31
C LYS A 13 -11.14 -6.40 9.18
N ILE A 14 -10.68 -5.88 8.05
CA ILE A 14 -11.48 -5.70 6.84
C ILE A 14 -10.86 -6.55 5.75
N PRO A 15 -11.64 -7.41 5.07
CA PRO A 15 -11.10 -8.26 4.00
C PRO A 15 -10.72 -7.43 2.77
N ALA A 16 -9.68 -7.88 2.06
CA ALA A 16 -9.24 -7.26 0.81
C ALA A 16 -8.59 -8.33 -0.06
N GLU A 17 -8.66 -8.13 -1.38
CA GLU A 17 -7.98 -9.01 -2.32
C GLU A 17 -6.52 -8.58 -2.43
N ILE A 18 -5.65 -9.23 -1.67
CA ILE A 18 -4.24 -8.88 -1.58
C ILE A 18 -3.50 -9.47 -2.78
N VAL A 19 -2.75 -8.63 -3.49
CA VAL A 19 -1.95 -9.06 -4.65
C VAL A 19 -0.47 -9.09 -4.34
N PHE A 20 -0.03 -8.40 -3.30
CA PHE A 20 1.36 -8.43 -2.84
C PHE A 20 1.42 -7.95 -1.39
N GLU A 21 2.33 -8.54 -0.62
CA GLU A 21 2.55 -8.13 0.76
C GLU A 21 3.97 -8.50 1.19
N ASP A 22 4.62 -7.60 1.93
CA ASP A 22 5.83 -7.93 2.67
C ASP A 22 5.75 -7.25 4.05
N ASP A 23 6.86 -7.13 4.76
CA ASP A 23 6.87 -6.57 6.10
C ASP A 23 6.65 -5.05 6.13
N GLN A 24 6.76 -4.36 4.99
CA GLN A 24 6.68 -2.89 4.93
C GLN A 24 5.52 -2.38 4.10
N VAL A 25 5.07 -3.13 3.09
CA VAL A 25 4.02 -2.68 2.17
C VAL A 25 2.96 -3.74 1.94
N LEU A 26 1.77 -3.29 1.58
CA LEU A 26 0.64 -4.14 1.21
C LEU A 26 0.00 -3.57 -0.04
N ALA A 27 -0.32 -4.43 -1.00
CA ALA A 27 -1.02 -4.02 -2.22
C ALA A 27 -2.27 -4.88 -2.37
N PHE A 28 -3.40 -4.24 -2.70
CA PHE A 28 -4.68 -4.92 -2.84
C PHE A 28 -5.53 -4.24 -3.92
N ARG A 29 -6.48 -5.00 -4.48
CA ARG A 29 -7.38 -4.47 -5.51
C ARG A 29 -8.46 -3.62 -4.88
N ASP A 30 -8.77 -2.47 -5.52
CA ASP A 30 -9.86 -1.63 -5.08
C ASP A 30 -11.19 -2.36 -5.33
N ILE A 31 -12.09 -2.35 -4.35
CA ILE A 31 -13.41 -2.96 -4.47
C ILE A 31 -14.36 -2.13 -5.35
N HIS A 32 -14.03 -0.87 -5.58
CA HIS A 32 -14.76 0.01 -6.48
C HIS A 32 -13.80 0.57 -7.54
N PRO A 33 -13.28 -0.30 -8.45
CA PRO A 33 -12.25 0.12 -9.38
C PRO A 33 -12.76 1.16 -10.36
N LEU A 34 -11.94 2.17 -10.63
CA LEU A 34 -12.21 3.21 -11.63
C LEU A 34 -11.55 2.90 -12.96
N ALA A 35 -10.85 1.77 -13.06
CA ALA A 35 -10.13 1.32 -14.24
C ALA A 35 -10.07 -0.21 -14.23
N PRO A 36 -9.79 -0.87 -15.38
CA PRO A 36 -9.65 -2.33 -15.43
C PRO A 36 -8.60 -2.87 -14.48
N VAL A 37 -7.53 -2.09 -14.23
CA VAL A 37 -6.53 -2.41 -13.20
C VAL A 37 -6.50 -1.23 -12.23
N HIS A 38 -6.90 -1.46 -10.99
CA HIS A 38 -6.91 -0.42 -9.96
C HIS A 38 -6.44 -1.05 -8.66
N ILE A 39 -5.15 -0.92 -8.39
CA ILE A 39 -4.49 -1.51 -7.21
C ILE A 39 -4.01 -0.38 -6.31
N LEU A 40 -4.28 -0.51 -5.03
CA LEU A 40 -3.81 0.42 -4.01
C LEU A 40 -2.58 -0.19 -3.34
N ILE A 41 -1.52 0.61 -3.21
CA ILE A 41 -0.29 0.19 -2.55
C ILE A 41 -0.11 1.08 -1.34
N ILE A 42 -0.07 0.47 -0.16
CA ILE A 42 -0.02 1.21 1.10
C ILE A 42 1.16 0.76 1.95
N PRO A 43 1.74 1.66 2.75
CA PRO A 43 2.71 1.26 3.76
C PRO A 43 1.99 0.61 4.94
N LYS A 44 2.65 -0.34 5.60
CA LYS A 44 2.11 -0.92 6.84
C LYS A 44 2.25 0.05 8.00
N LYS A 45 3.26 0.93 7.94
CA LYS A 45 3.38 2.03 8.88
C LYS A 45 2.28 3.05 8.59
N HIS A 46 1.60 3.52 9.62
CA HIS A 46 0.51 4.48 9.43
C HIS A 46 1.06 5.88 9.14
N TRP A 47 0.77 6.37 7.93
CA TRP A 47 0.99 7.76 7.52
C TRP A 47 -0.35 8.30 7.05
N ALA A 48 -0.88 9.32 7.75
CA ALA A 48 -2.13 9.94 7.33
C ALA A 48 -1.95 10.77 6.06
N SER A 49 -0.73 11.33 5.87
CA SER A 49 -0.40 12.11 4.68
C SER A 49 1.12 12.14 4.52
N LEU A 50 1.59 12.73 3.43
CA LEU A 50 3.03 12.91 3.20
C LEU A 50 3.71 13.69 4.32
N ASN A 51 2.96 14.54 5.03
CA ASN A 51 3.52 15.30 6.15
C ASN A 51 3.99 14.44 7.31
N ASP A 52 3.50 13.20 7.39
CA ASP A 52 3.91 12.28 8.45
C ASP A 52 5.24 11.59 8.17
N LEU A 53 5.76 11.70 6.94
CA LEU A 53 7.05 11.13 6.62
C LEU A 53 8.16 11.95 7.27
N THR A 54 9.18 11.25 7.76
CA THR A 54 10.35 11.87 8.38
C THR A 54 11.55 11.70 7.46
N ASN A 55 12.68 12.31 7.84
CA ASN A 55 13.95 12.13 7.13
C ASN A 55 14.70 10.88 7.63
N GLU A 56 14.08 10.08 8.51
CA GLU A 56 14.70 8.85 9.00
C GLU A 56 14.87 7.84 7.87
N PRO A 57 15.95 7.03 7.89
CA PRO A 57 16.20 6.04 6.84
C PRO A 57 15.04 5.05 6.65
N GLU A 58 14.35 4.68 7.72
CA GLU A 58 13.21 3.78 7.61
C GLU A 58 12.12 4.34 6.69
N ASP A 59 11.77 5.61 6.86
CA ASP A 59 10.72 6.23 6.04
C ASP A 59 11.15 6.36 4.59
N ALA A 60 12.40 6.69 4.33
CA ALA A 60 12.94 6.75 2.98
C ALA A 60 12.88 5.37 2.31
N THR A 61 13.22 4.32 3.05
CA THR A 61 13.17 2.95 2.55
C THR A 61 11.73 2.55 2.20
N ILE A 62 10.78 2.82 3.08
CA ILE A 62 9.37 2.49 2.84
C ILE A 62 8.85 3.25 1.62
N ALA A 63 9.16 4.54 1.51
CA ALA A 63 8.73 5.35 0.37
C ALA A 63 9.26 4.79 -0.95
N GLY A 64 10.54 4.41 -0.99
CA GLY A 64 11.13 3.77 -2.15
C GLY A 64 10.48 2.42 -2.47
N ARG A 65 10.15 1.65 -1.44
CA ARG A 65 9.48 0.35 -1.60
C ARG A 65 8.09 0.50 -2.22
N LEU A 66 7.35 1.54 -1.86
CA LEU A 66 6.05 1.80 -2.47
C LEU A 66 6.17 2.00 -3.98
N ILE A 67 7.16 2.77 -4.41
CA ILE A 67 7.38 3.05 -5.83
C ILE A 67 7.85 1.81 -6.57
N LEU A 68 8.79 1.06 -6.01
CA LEU A 68 9.31 -0.16 -6.63
C LEU A 68 8.26 -1.26 -6.71
N THR A 69 7.39 -1.34 -5.70
CA THR A 69 6.26 -2.26 -5.72
C THR A 69 5.30 -1.89 -6.84
N GLY A 70 5.04 -0.60 -7.03
CA GLY A 70 4.22 -0.12 -8.14
C GLY A 70 4.77 -0.54 -9.49
N LYS A 71 6.07 -0.39 -9.70
CA LYS A 71 6.73 -0.80 -10.94
C LYS A 71 6.57 -2.30 -11.18
N LYS A 72 6.78 -3.12 -10.15
CA LYS A 72 6.67 -4.58 -10.23
C LYS A 72 5.25 -4.99 -10.60
N LEU A 73 4.26 -4.41 -9.93
CA LEU A 73 2.85 -4.75 -10.15
C LEU A 73 2.36 -4.26 -11.52
N ALA A 74 2.79 -3.10 -11.96
CA ALA A 74 2.45 -2.60 -13.29
C ALA A 74 2.92 -3.58 -14.37
N LYS A 75 4.15 -4.08 -14.26
CA LYS A 75 4.70 -5.07 -15.19
C LYS A 75 3.91 -6.37 -15.12
N GLN A 76 3.59 -6.83 -13.91
CA GLN A 76 2.85 -8.07 -13.69
C GLN A 76 1.44 -7.99 -14.29
N GLU A 77 0.78 -6.84 -14.20
CA GLU A 77 -0.56 -6.61 -14.72
C GLU A 77 -0.57 -6.20 -16.21
N GLY A 78 0.59 -6.03 -16.81
CA GLY A 78 0.69 -5.71 -18.23
C GLY A 78 0.39 -4.27 -18.60
N ILE A 79 0.66 -3.36 -17.66
CA ILE A 79 0.40 -1.93 -17.89
C ILE A 79 1.66 -1.07 -17.79
#